data_0a20bad33dc4da30556f5e172ce62d13
#
_entry.id   0a20bad33dc4da30556f5e172ce62d13
#
_cell.length_a   1.000
_cell.length_b   1.000
_cell.length_c   1.000
_cell.angle_alpha   90.00
_cell.angle_beta   90.00
_cell.angle_gamma   90.00
#
_symmetry.space_group_name_H-M   'P 1'
#
loop_
_entity.id
_entity.type
_entity.pdbx_description
1 polymer ?
#
loop_
_entity_poly.entity_id
_entity_poly.type
_entity_poly.pdbx_seq_one_letter_code
_entity_poly.pdbx_strand_id
1 'polypeptide(L)'
;PPPPGPPGLPRIAGKGGISDYFFGASYGDSGTIPPPTPLHTKLSLQNDLRVLVHADPTFMAMNVLKRQFEGLFGTGISSRALSIDRLRQEILSNAARKSSRYDIIACDLPWFGELAQKGILRPIDDLLSEGNVDLGDFHRVALASARYRGEQCGLPVQTTPELLCVRRDLCDAAGIGVPFTISDTLETARALHSRSQGRSGIAWNAARGTPLGHTFMFVMGAMGRPFLNLAKIDDDYDAEWSTGENLRPVLQSEEAFATAEYLRELLDFSPVSILSMSWYERARAYADGEAAMAYCATLLAPLFELNKDSPAYGVTDFLPHPYGPGGKPIAPVGGYALAIPSNIEPNRVGAVWEALRSLTSPETIKLYIENGSLVTPRFSVSMDPDVRRISPVISIVDGMARSGVLQYWPRPPVPEITDLIEIIGTEIHDMLQGAKSVSAALADAQNRADALMRSRGHY
;
A
#
# COMPACT_ATOMS: atom_id res chain seq x y z
N PRO A 1 -0.21 12.37 32.98
CA PRO A 1 -0.73 12.42 31.63
C PRO A 1 0.32 11.80 30.71
N PRO A 2 -0.05 10.90 29.80
CA PRO A 2 0.90 10.35 28.84
C PRO A 2 1.50 11.49 28.00
N PRO A 3 2.77 11.37 27.58
CA PRO A 3 3.32 12.36 26.67
C PRO A 3 2.44 12.42 25.41
N PRO A 4 2.28 13.61 24.80
CA PRO A 4 1.53 13.73 23.58
C PRO A 4 2.12 12.76 22.56
N GLY A 5 1.26 12.06 21.83
CA GLY A 5 1.66 11.28 20.66
C GLY A 5 2.41 12.19 19.67
N PRO A 6 3.09 11.61 18.67
CA PRO A 6 3.81 12.42 17.68
C PRO A 6 2.87 13.49 17.14
N PRO A 7 3.35 14.74 17.05
CA PRO A 7 2.50 15.82 16.55
C PRO A 7 2.01 15.48 15.16
N GLY A 8 0.71 15.55 14.95
CA GLY A 8 0.14 15.44 13.63
C GLY A 8 -0.79 14.27 13.35
N LEU A 9 -0.94 13.29 14.27
CA LEU A 9 -1.99 12.29 14.10
C LEU A 9 -3.29 12.80 14.75
N PRO A 10 -4.37 12.98 13.98
CA PRO A 10 -5.63 13.43 14.54
C PRO A 10 -6.20 12.37 15.48
N ARG A 11 -6.84 12.79 16.54
CA ARG A 11 -7.71 11.90 17.31
C ARG A 11 -8.87 11.46 16.42
N ILE A 12 -9.09 10.17 16.34
CA ILE A 12 -10.21 9.62 15.59
C ILE A 12 -11.49 10.05 16.30
N ALA A 13 -12.13 11.08 15.78
CA ALA A 13 -13.45 11.49 16.22
C ALA A 13 -14.33 11.60 14.98
N GLY A 14 -15.32 10.72 14.87
CA GLY A 14 -16.39 10.89 13.91
C GLY A 14 -16.43 9.92 12.74
N LYS A 15 -17.57 9.91 12.06
CA LYS A 15 -17.95 9.04 10.95
C LYS A 15 -17.42 9.48 9.58
N GLY A 16 -16.29 10.19 9.53
CA GLY A 16 -15.71 10.68 8.28
C GLY A 16 -15.00 9.58 7.47
N GLY A 17 -14.93 9.74 6.17
CA GLY A 17 -14.10 8.90 5.30
C GLY A 17 -12.61 9.09 5.58
N ILE A 18 -11.77 8.26 4.95
CA ILE A 18 -10.31 8.33 5.12
C ILE A 18 -9.73 9.71 4.79
N SER A 19 -10.31 10.40 3.81
CA SER A 19 -9.93 11.77 3.44
C SER A 19 -10.23 12.76 4.55
N ASP A 20 -11.39 12.65 5.22
CA ASP A 20 -11.77 13.55 6.31
C ASP A 20 -10.88 13.31 7.53
N TYR A 21 -10.53 12.04 7.78
CA TYR A 21 -9.60 11.67 8.83
C TYR A 21 -8.23 12.33 8.66
N PHE A 22 -7.70 12.35 7.44
CA PHE A 22 -6.39 12.89 7.17
C PHE A 22 -6.38 14.38 6.82
N PHE A 23 -7.49 14.95 6.36
CA PHE A 23 -7.55 16.37 5.97
C PHE A 23 -8.19 17.30 7.01
N GLY A 24 -9.00 16.76 7.89
CA GLY A 24 -9.67 17.55 8.93
C GLY A 24 -8.82 17.90 10.14
N ALA A 25 -7.57 17.46 10.18
CA ALA A 25 -6.70 17.66 11.31
C ALA A 25 -5.94 18.99 11.22
N SER A 26 -6.04 19.81 12.26
CA SER A 26 -5.08 20.89 12.49
C SER A 26 -3.79 20.26 13.01
N TYR A 27 -2.73 20.29 12.22
CA TYR A 27 -1.41 19.89 12.68
C TYR A 27 -0.86 20.95 13.64
N GLY A 28 -0.30 20.49 14.77
CA GLY A 28 0.31 21.36 15.75
C GLY A 28 1.44 22.23 15.17
N ASP A 29 1.90 23.14 15.97
CA ASP A 29 2.93 24.10 15.58
C ASP A 29 4.18 23.38 15.02
N SER A 30 4.44 23.59 13.73
CA SER A 30 5.61 23.05 13.05
C SER A 30 6.94 23.62 13.54
N GLY A 31 6.91 24.61 14.42
CA GLY A 31 8.10 25.25 14.97
C GLY A 31 8.98 24.37 15.84
N THR A 32 8.45 23.24 16.33
CA THR A 32 9.20 22.27 17.18
C THR A 32 9.78 21.10 16.39
N ILE A 33 9.50 20.99 15.10
CA ILE A 33 9.95 19.87 14.25
C ILE A 33 11.36 20.19 13.75
N PRO A 34 12.32 19.24 13.90
CA PRO A 34 13.67 19.45 13.36
C PRO A 34 13.62 19.69 11.85
N PRO A 35 14.44 20.62 11.33
CA PRO A 35 14.50 20.85 9.89
C PRO A 35 15.08 19.63 9.17
N PRO A 36 14.67 19.37 7.91
CA PRO A 36 15.31 18.35 7.09
C PRO A 36 16.78 18.70 6.83
N THR A 37 17.59 17.68 6.53
CA THR A 37 18.98 17.90 6.18
C THR A 37 19.07 18.86 5.00
N PRO A 38 19.91 19.90 5.07
CA PRO A 38 19.99 20.90 4.02
C PRO A 38 20.33 20.30 2.66
N LEU A 39 19.58 20.68 1.65
CA LEU A 39 20.04 20.53 0.27
C LEU A 39 21.24 21.47 0.05
N HIS A 40 22.23 21.01 -0.73
CA HIS A 40 23.40 21.80 -1.01
C HIS A 40 23.12 23.01 -1.93
N THR A 41 21.99 22.98 -2.63
CA THR A 41 21.58 24.04 -3.55
C THR A 41 20.08 24.30 -3.50
N LYS A 42 19.71 25.58 -3.53
CA LYS A 42 18.32 25.98 -3.71
C LYS A 42 17.86 25.63 -5.11
N LEU A 43 16.57 25.29 -5.24
CA LEU A 43 15.98 24.96 -6.53
C LEU A 43 15.85 26.20 -7.41
N SER A 44 16.21 26.06 -8.68
CA SER A 44 16.02 27.10 -9.69
C SER A 44 14.64 26.95 -10.34
N LEU A 45 13.60 27.41 -9.64
CA LEU A 45 12.22 27.43 -10.14
C LEU A 45 11.67 28.85 -10.13
N GLN A 46 10.98 29.23 -11.19
CA GLN A 46 10.35 30.56 -11.30
C GLN A 46 9.07 30.67 -10.47
N ASN A 47 8.38 29.54 -10.25
CA ASN A 47 7.12 29.46 -9.53
C ASN A 47 7.22 28.32 -8.51
N ASP A 48 6.17 28.17 -7.68
CA ASP A 48 6.09 27.09 -6.70
C ASP A 48 6.37 25.71 -7.30
N LEU A 49 6.96 24.84 -6.49
CA LEU A 49 7.00 23.41 -6.72
C LEU A 49 5.58 22.86 -6.53
N ARG A 50 5.03 22.19 -7.54
CA ARG A 50 3.65 21.72 -7.57
C ARG A 50 3.62 20.23 -7.34
N VAL A 51 2.98 19.78 -6.24
CA VAL A 51 3.01 18.40 -5.79
C VAL A 51 1.59 17.85 -5.66
N LEU A 52 1.33 16.70 -6.27
CA LEU A 52 0.08 15.96 -6.16
C LEU A 52 0.34 14.66 -5.42
N VAL A 53 -0.31 14.44 -4.29
CA VAL A 53 -0.03 13.32 -3.39
C VAL A 53 -1.31 12.62 -2.91
N HIS A 54 -1.12 11.50 -2.27
CA HIS A 54 -2.18 10.74 -1.61
C HIS A 54 -2.39 11.22 -0.18
N ALA A 55 -3.61 11.09 0.31
CA ALA A 55 -3.97 11.40 1.69
C ALA A 55 -3.63 10.20 2.60
N ASP A 56 -2.43 10.17 3.17
CA ASP A 56 -1.98 9.13 4.09
C ASP A 56 -0.92 9.65 5.06
N PRO A 57 -0.55 8.90 6.11
CA PRO A 57 0.39 9.36 7.12
C PRO A 57 1.75 9.86 6.60
N THR A 58 2.30 9.27 5.55
CA THR A 58 3.58 9.72 4.98
C THR A 58 3.46 11.12 4.36
N PHE A 59 2.44 11.32 3.51
CA PHE A 59 2.25 12.61 2.85
C PHE A 59 1.72 13.67 3.80
N MET A 60 1.08 13.27 4.88
CA MET A 60 0.74 14.18 5.97
C MET A 60 1.97 14.65 6.72
N ALA A 61 2.91 13.75 7.00
CA ALA A 61 4.21 14.12 7.57
C ALA A 61 4.96 15.08 6.63
N MET A 62 4.92 14.82 5.32
CA MET A 62 5.47 15.73 4.31
C MET A 62 4.81 17.12 4.40
N ASN A 63 3.49 17.20 4.57
CA ASN A 63 2.77 18.46 4.70
C ASN A 63 3.12 19.20 5.98
N VAL A 64 3.31 18.49 7.10
CA VAL A 64 3.78 19.07 8.37
C VAL A 64 5.15 19.73 8.18
N LEU A 65 6.01 19.13 7.37
CA LEU A 65 7.37 19.62 7.08
C LEU A 65 7.41 20.63 5.92
N LYS A 66 6.28 21.04 5.38
CA LYS A 66 6.20 21.87 4.18
C LYS A 66 7.01 23.16 4.28
N ARG A 67 6.91 23.88 5.40
CA ARG A 67 7.66 25.13 5.60
C ARG A 67 9.16 24.91 5.63
N GLN A 68 9.61 23.83 6.23
CA GLN A 68 11.02 23.44 6.25
C GLN A 68 11.51 23.13 4.83
N PHE A 69 10.72 22.41 4.04
CA PHE A 69 11.06 22.17 2.64
C PHE A 69 11.06 23.45 1.81
N GLU A 70 10.11 24.35 2.01
CA GLU A 70 10.08 25.65 1.33
C GLU A 70 11.34 26.48 1.63
N GLY A 71 11.76 26.50 2.89
CA GLY A 71 13.02 27.14 3.29
C GLY A 71 14.25 26.49 2.65
N LEU A 72 14.26 25.15 2.60
CA LEU A 72 15.34 24.37 2.01
C LEU A 72 15.43 24.55 0.50
N PHE A 73 14.31 24.49 -0.19
CA PHE A 73 14.24 24.61 -1.66
C PHE A 73 14.37 26.05 -2.14
N GLY A 74 14.10 27.03 -1.29
CA GLY A 74 14.08 28.43 -1.64
C GLY A 74 12.92 28.82 -2.55
N THR A 75 11.84 28.04 -2.52
CA THR A 75 10.62 28.28 -3.29
C THR A 75 9.41 27.76 -2.51
N GLY A 76 8.22 28.29 -2.81
CA GLY A 76 6.99 27.78 -2.24
C GLY A 76 6.62 26.38 -2.76
N ILE A 77 5.80 25.68 -2.03
CA ILE A 77 5.24 24.38 -2.42
C ILE A 77 3.74 24.49 -2.49
N SER A 78 3.18 24.22 -3.67
CA SER A 78 1.74 24.04 -3.87
C SER A 78 1.44 22.55 -3.82
N SER A 79 0.74 22.11 -2.78
CA SER A 79 0.44 20.70 -2.55
C SER A 79 -1.05 20.43 -2.63
N ARG A 80 -1.41 19.35 -3.32
CA ARG A 80 -2.78 18.82 -3.38
C ARG A 80 -2.77 17.36 -2.99
N ALA A 81 -3.56 16.99 -1.99
CA ALA A 81 -3.68 15.61 -1.53
C ALA A 81 -5.10 15.10 -1.78
N LEU A 82 -5.21 13.90 -2.33
CA LEU A 82 -6.47 13.28 -2.75
C LEU A 82 -6.58 11.85 -2.24
N SER A 83 -7.82 11.35 -2.17
CA SER A 83 -8.09 9.92 -2.00
C SER A 83 -7.58 9.13 -3.21
N ILE A 84 -7.40 7.83 -3.05
CA ILE A 84 -6.81 6.98 -4.11
C ILE A 84 -7.55 7.10 -5.46
N ASP A 85 -8.87 7.04 -5.46
CA ASP A 85 -9.66 7.10 -6.70
C ASP A 85 -9.56 8.47 -7.36
N ARG A 86 -9.67 9.54 -6.58
CA ARG A 86 -9.55 10.91 -7.08
C ARG A 86 -8.14 11.22 -7.56
N LEU A 87 -7.14 10.68 -6.89
CA LEU A 87 -5.73 10.82 -7.28
C LEU A 87 -5.49 10.22 -8.67
N ARG A 88 -5.95 8.99 -8.89
CA ARG A 88 -5.81 8.35 -10.20
C ARG A 88 -6.52 9.15 -11.30
N GLN A 89 -7.76 9.60 -11.05
CA GLN A 89 -8.51 10.42 -11.99
C GLN A 89 -7.79 11.74 -12.33
N GLU A 90 -7.22 12.40 -11.31
CA GLU A 90 -6.48 13.65 -11.51
C GLU A 90 -5.19 13.43 -12.30
N ILE A 91 -4.47 12.34 -12.08
CA ILE A 91 -3.27 11.98 -12.86
C ILE A 91 -3.62 11.80 -14.34
N LEU A 92 -4.70 11.06 -14.63
CA LEU A 92 -5.15 10.83 -16.00
C LEU A 92 -5.64 12.12 -16.66
N SER A 93 -6.40 12.93 -15.94
CA SER A 93 -6.88 14.24 -16.43
C SER A 93 -5.72 15.20 -16.71
N ASN A 94 -4.72 15.23 -15.82
CA ASN A 94 -3.52 16.03 -16.00
C ASN A 94 -2.70 15.61 -17.23
N ALA A 95 -2.64 14.31 -17.51
CA ALA A 95 -1.92 13.77 -18.67
C ALA A 95 -2.51 14.22 -20.01
N ALA A 96 -3.80 14.54 -20.06
CA ALA A 96 -4.47 15.03 -21.26
C ALA A 96 -4.18 16.51 -21.54
N ARG A 97 -3.53 17.23 -20.64
CA ARG A 97 -3.18 18.63 -20.80
C ARG A 97 -1.93 18.79 -21.68
N LYS A 98 -1.84 19.94 -22.34
CA LYS A 98 -0.64 20.33 -23.10
C LYS A 98 0.60 20.50 -22.19
N SER A 99 0.38 20.99 -20.98
CA SER A 99 1.41 21.21 -19.96
C SER A 99 0.89 20.76 -18.62
N SER A 100 1.73 20.10 -17.84
CA SER A 100 1.36 19.55 -16.53
C SER A 100 1.05 20.66 -15.51
N ARG A 101 0.03 20.42 -14.70
CA ARG A 101 -0.25 21.23 -13.52
C ARG A 101 0.65 20.87 -12.35
N TYR A 102 1.32 19.73 -12.41
CA TYR A 102 2.12 19.16 -11.33
C TYR A 102 3.53 18.86 -11.80
N ASP A 103 4.48 19.05 -10.90
CA ASP A 103 5.89 18.70 -11.11
C ASP A 103 6.20 17.29 -10.61
N ILE A 104 5.62 16.93 -9.46
CA ILE A 104 5.78 15.65 -8.81
C ILE A 104 4.39 15.09 -8.53
N ILE A 105 4.19 13.82 -8.88
CA ILE A 105 2.97 13.09 -8.59
C ILE A 105 3.27 11.81 -7.81
N ALA A 106 2.46 11.51 -6.81
CA ALA A 106 2.50 10.24 -6.12
C ALA A 106 1.67 9.21 -6.89
N CYS A 107 2.29 8.10 -7.24
CA CYS A 107 1.65 7.01 -7.96
C CYS A 107 1.60 5.77 -7.08
N ASP A 108 0.42 5.16 -6.97
CA ASP A 108 0.28 3.85 -6.35
C ASP A 108 1.06 2.81 -7.17
N LEU A 109 1.81 1.97 -6.52
CA LEU A 109 2.73 1.04 -7.18
C LEU A 109 2.07 0.20 -8.31
N PRO A 110 0.84 -0.33 -8.17
CA PRO A 110 0.22 -1.09 -9.25
C PRO A 110 -0.10 -0.27 -10.50
N TRP A 111 -0.13 1.08 -10.43
CA TRP A 111 -0.45 1.93 -11.59
C TRP A 111 0.71 2.11 -12.55
N PHE A 112 1.94 1.76 -12.18
CA PHE A 112 3.12 2.06 -12.99
C PHE A 112 3.06 1.42 -14.38
N GLY A 113 2.54 0.21 -14.52
CA GLY A 113 2.37 -0.43 -15.81
C GLY A 113 1.46 0.35 -16.76
N GLU A 114 0.29 0.77 -16.29
CA GLU A 114 -0.64 1.58 -17.08
C GLU A 114 -0.06 2.93 -17.43
N LEU A 115 0.44 3.64 -16.42
CA LEU A 115 0.91 5.02 -16.61
C LEU A 115 2.17 5.09 -17.48
N ALA A 116 3.07 4.12 -17.34
CA ALA A 116 4.26 4.02 -18.17
C ALA A 116 3.92 3.65 -19.62
N GLN A 117 3.04 2.65 -19.82
CA GLN A 117 2.62 2.24 -21.17
C GLN A 117 1.91 3.37 -21.92
N LYS A 118 1.11 4.17 -21.24
CA LYS A 118 0.42 5.33 -21.82
C LYS A 118 1.34 6.53 -22.02
N GLY A 119 2.61 6.46 -21.63
CA GLY A 119 3.56 7.56 -21.73
C GLY A 119 3.26 8.72 -20.80
N ILE A 120 2.56 8.49 -19.69
CA ILE A 120 2.16 9.52 -18.73
C ILE A 120 3.29 9.90 -17.78
N LEU A 121 4.17 8.94 -17.46
CA LEU A 121 5.32 9.13 -16.58
C LEU A 121 6.59 9.31 -17.37
N ARG A 122 7.41 10.28 -16.98
CA ARG A 122 8.75 10.46 -17.52
C ARG A 122 9.67 9.39 -16.95
N PRO A 123 10.34 8.55 -17.76
CA PRO A 123 11.42 7.71 -17.27
C PRO A 123 12.53 8.55 -16.63
N ILE A 124 13.14 8.04 -15.57
CA ILE A 124 14.16 8.76 -14.80
C ILE A 124 15.55 8.14 -14.90
N ASP A 125 15.74 7.16 -15.80
CA ASP A 125 17.03 6.45 -15.94
C ASP A 125 18.18 7.40 -16.31
N ASP A 126 17.94 8.38 -17.17
CA ASP A 126 18.91 9.40 -17.52
C ASP A 126 19.33 10.25 -16.31
N LEU A 127 18.37 10.60 -15.46
CA LEU A 127 18.62 11.36 -14.23
C LEU A 127 19.35 10.50 -13.18
N LEU A 128 19.01 9.23 -13.09
CA LEU A 128 19.67 8.28 -12.18
C LEU A 128 21.11 7.99 -12.58
N SER A 129 21.44 8.08 -13.86
CA SER A 129 22.81 7.86 -14.36
C SER A 129 23.81 8.90 -13.86
N GLU A 130 23.36 10.04 -13.34
CA GLU A 130 24.18 11.05 -12.70
C GLU A 130 24.75 10.59 -11.34
N GLY A 131 24.33 9.43 -10.83
CA GLY A 131 24.93 8.74 -9.70
C GLY A 131 24.64 9.30 -8.31
N ASN A 132 23.62 10.11 -8.16
CA ASN A 132 23.32 10.81 -6.91
C ASN A 132 22.24 10.12 -6.04
N VAL A 133 21.83 8.91 -6.38
CA VAL A 133 20.85 8.11 -5.62
C VAL A 133 21.41 6.71 -5.41
N ASP A 134 21.47 6.30 -4.15
CA ASP A 134 21.82 4.92 -3.80
C ASP A 134 20.61 4.00 -4.00
N LEU A 135 20.49 3.40 -5.19
CA LEU A 135 19.41 2.47 -5.52
C LEU A 135 19.46 1.19 -4.69
N GLY A 136 20.66 0.78 -4.25
CA GLY A 136 20.83 -0.40 -3.40
C GLY A 136 20.28 -0.24 -1.98
N ASP A 137 20.04 0.98 -1.54
CA ASP A 137 19.44 1.27 -0.26
C ASP A 137 17.91 1.07 -0.24
N PHE A 138 17.26 1.01 -1.41
CA PHE A 138 15.84 0.74 -1.50
C PHE A 138 15.51 -0.74 -1.30
N HIS A 139 14.39 -1.02 -0.66
CA HIS A 139 13.79 -2.35 -0.70
C HIS A 139 13.58 -2.74 -2.17
N ARG A 140 14.16 -3.86 -2.56
CA ARG A 140 14.24 -4.27 -3.96
C ARG A 140 12.86 -4.34 -4.63
N VAL A 141 11.87 -4.85 -3.91
CA VAL A 141 10.50 -5.01 -4.41
C VAL A 141 9.83 -3.66 -4.65
N ALA A 142 10.02 -2.69 -3.75
CA ALA A 142 9.45 -1.35 -3.92
C ALA A 142 10.04 -0.64 -5.15
N LEU A 143 11.36 -0.70 -5.31
CA LEU A 143 12.04 -0.10 -6.47
C LEU A 143 11.59 -0.77 -7.78
N ALA A 144 11.52 -2.10 -7.81
CA ALA A 144 11.07 -2.86 -8.98
C ALA A 144 9.62 -2.57 -9.34
N SER A 145 8.75 -2.31 -8.37
CA SER A 145 7.34 -1.97 -8.60
C SER A 145 7.15 -0.62 -9.30
N ALA A 146 8.12 0.30 -9.17
CA ALA A 146 8.11 1.59 -9.86
C ALA A 146 8.86 1.57 -11.20
N ARG A 147 9.10 0.38 -11.73
CA ARG A 147 9.76 0.11 -13.00
C ARG A 147 8.79 -0.63 -13.94
N TYR A 148 8.85 -0.28 -15.21
CA TYR A 148 8.06 -0.96 -16.23
C TYR A 148 8.93 -1.23 -17.44
N ARG A 149 9.00 -2.52 -17.81
CA ARG A 149 9.78 -2.98 -18.99
C ARG A 149 11.21 -2.42 -19.01
N GLY A 150 11.87 -2.46 -17.86
CA GLY A 150 13.26 -2.02 -17.69
C GLY A 150 13.46 -0.53 -17.49
N GLU A 151 12.42 0.29 -17.59
CA GLU A 151 12.49 1.74 -17.36
C GLU A 151 12.02 2.09 -15.95
N GLN A 152 12.88 2.76 -15.18
CA GLN A 152 12.52 3.28 -13.87
C GLN A 152 11.71 4.57 -14.05
N CYS A 153 10.49 4.58 -13.50
CA CYS A 153 9.54 5.69 -13.68
C CYS A 153 9.24 6.46 -12.40
N GLY A 154 9.81 6.05 -11.28
CA GLY A 154 9.63 6.73 -10.00
C GLY A 154 10.58 6.22 -8.94
N LEU A 155 10.65 6.95 -7.82
CA LEU A 155 11.37 6.52 -6.62
C LEU A 155 10.38 6.26 -5.49
N PRO A 156 10.44 5.10 -4.84
CA PRO A 156 9.56 4.79 -3.72
C PRO A 156 9.74 5.77 -2.56
N VAL A 157 8.63 6.14 -1.95
CA VAL A 157 8.60 6.91 -0.70
C VAL A 157 8.01 6.06 0.42
N GLN A 158 7.44 4.92 0.08
CA GLN A 158 6.85 3.95 1.00
C GLN A 158 7.16 2.54 0.55
N THR A 159 7.31 1.63 1.53
CA THR A 159 7.05 0.21 1.39
C THR A 159 5.98 -0.15 2.40
N THR A 160 4.79 -0.49 1.94
CA THR A 160 3.67 -0.83 2.80
C THR A 160 3.12 -2.21 2.44
N PRO A 161 3.70 -3.28 3.00
CA PRO A 161 3.14 -4.60 2.80
C PRO A 161 1.80 -4.73 3.50
N GLU A 162 0.92 -5.54 2.93
CA GLU A 162 -0.25 -6.02 3.64
C GLU A 162 0.14 -7.20 4.52
N LEU A 163 -0.17 -7.11 5.80
CA LEU A 163 0.16 -8.10 6.80
C LEU A 163 -1.10 -8.60 7.49
N LEU A 164 -0.99 -9.71 8.20
CA LEU A 164 -1.98 -10.11 9.19
C LEU A 164 -1.55 -9.52 10.53
N CYS A 165 -2.34 -8.57 11.03
CA CYS A 165 -2.17 -8.00 12.38
C CYS A 165 -2.98 -8.84 13.36
N VAL A 166 -2.36 -9.25 14.46
CA VAL A 166 -2.95 -10.15 15.45
C VAL A 166 -2.78 -9.57 16.85
N ARG A 167 -3.87 -9.57 17.63
CA ARG A 167 -3.85 -9.25 19.05
C ARG A 167 -3.18 -10.39 19.82
N ARG A 168 -1.86 -10.30 20.03
CA ARG A 168 -1.08 -11.28 20.78
C ARG A 168 -1.64 -11.54 22.17
N ASP A 169 -2.05 -10.48 22.87
CA ASP A 169 -2.63 -10.58 24.21
C ASP A 169 -3.90 -11.44 24.26
N LEU A 170 -4.74 -11.36 23.22
CA LEU A 170 -5.93 -12.18 23.13
C LEU A 170 -5.59 -13.66 22.82
N CYS A 171 -4.59 -13.90 21.99
CA CYS A 171 -4.08 -15.25 21.73
C CYS A 171 -3.51 -15.86 23.00
N ASP A 172 -2.69 -15.13 23.74
CA ASP A 172 -2.10 -15.57 25.02
C ASP A 172 -3.17 -15.90 26.04
N ALA A 173 -4.17 -15.03 26.19
CA ALA A 173 -5.30 -15.25 27.11
C ALA A 173 -6.15 -16.48 26.75
N ALA A 174 -6.24 -16.81 25.47
CA ALA A 174 -6.96 -18.00 24.98
C ALA A 174 -6.08 -19.27 24.96
N GLY A 175 -4.79 -19.16 25.25
CA GLY A 175 -3.85 -20.28 25.24
C GLY A 175 -3.55 -20.80 23.84
N ILE A 176 -3.65 -19.96 22.81
CA ILE A 176 -3.39 -20.30 21.42
C ILE A 176 -2.18 -19.52 20.87
N GLY A 177 -1.50 -20.12 19.89
CA GLY A 177 -0.42 -19.45 19.18
C GLY A 177 -0.95 -18.48 18.11
N VAL A 178 -0.08 -17.64 17.57
CA VAL A 178 -0.42 -16.79 16.42
C VAL A 178 -0.50 -17.64 15.14
N PRO A 179 -1.38 -17.28 14.18
CA PRO A 179 -1.59 -18.11 13.00
C PRO A 179 -0.53 -17.84 11.92
N PHE A 180 -0.14 -18.90 11.20
CA PHE A 180 0.74 -18.82 10.02
C PHE A 180 0.10 -19.40 8.75
N THR A 181 -0.82 -20.33 8.91
CA THR A 181 -1.53 -20.96 7.79
C THR A 181 -2.97 -20.45 7.69
N ILE A 182 -3.58 -20.70 6.54
CA ILE A 182 -5.02 -20.42 6.34
C ILE A 182 -5.88 -21.17 7.37
N SER A 183 -5.57 -22.43 7.60
CA SER A 183 -6.28 -23.25 8.61
C SER A 183 -6.13 -22.67 10.01
N ASP A 184 -4.92 -22.29 10.41
CA ASP A 184 -4.66 -21.66 11.71
C ASP A 184 -5.44 -20.35 11.85
N THR A 185 -5.51 -19.57 10.79
CA THR A 185 -6.20 -18.26 10.80
C THR A 185 -7.70 -18.42 11.01
N LEU A 186 -8.33 -19.41 10.36
CA LEU A 186 -9.74 -19.74 10.59
C LEU A 186 -10.00 -20.17 12.03
N GLU A 187 -9.15 -21.02 12.58
CA GLU A 187 -9.27 -21.49 13.96
C GLU A 187 -9.09 -20.33 14.97
N THR A 188 -8.10 -19.46 14.72
CA THR A 188 -7.85 -18.29 15.56
C THR A 188 -9.01 -17.30 15.47
N ALA A 189 -9.53 -17.04 14.27
CA ALA A 189 -10.69 -16.17 14.08
C ALA A 189 -11.90 -16.70 14.84
N ARG A 190 -12.17 -18.00 14.76
CA ARG A 190 -13.25 -18.64 15.50
C ARG A 190 -13.06 -18.51 17.01
N ALA A 191 -11.87 -18.81 17.51
CA ALA A 191 -11.57 -18.79 18.94
C ALA A 191 -11.69 -17.39 19.56
N LEU A 192 -11.31 -16.35 18.81
CA LEU A 192 -11.29 -14.97 19.29
C LEU A 192 -12.56 -14.17 18.95
N HIS A 193 -13.45 -14.72 18.12
CA HIS A 193 -14.73 -14.09 17.78
C HIS A 193 -15.66 -14.15 19.00
N SER A 194 -16.19 -12.98 19.41
CA SER A 194 -17.09 -12.90 20.56
C SER A 194 -18.12 -11.78 20.36
N ARG A 195 -19.31 -12.16 19.94
CA ARG A 195 -20.41 -11.20 19.76
C ARG A 195 -20.82 -10.53 21.07
N SER A 196 -20.78 -11.26 22.19
CA SER A 196 -21.14 -10.73 23.50
C SER A 196 -20.17 -9.63 23.97
N GLN A 197 -18.92 -9.67 23.50
CA GLN A 197 -17.91 -8.66 23.79
C GLN A 197 -17.79 -7.61 22.68
N GLY A 198 -18.64 -7.65 21.66
CA GLY A 198 -18.58 -6.74 20.52
C GLY A 198 -17.31 -6.88 19.68
N ARG A 199 -16.71 -8.08 19.63
CA ARG A 199 -15.45 -8.33 18.94
C ARG A 199 -15.62 -9.39 17.87
N SER A 200 -15.20 -9.04 16.65
CA SER A 200 -15.08 -9.99 15.54
C SER A 200 -13.71 -10.68 15.57
N GLY A 201 -13.63 -11.90 15.04
CA GLY A 201 -12.37 -12.62 14.94
C GLY A 201 -11.39 -11.94 13.99
N ILE A 202 -11.89 -11.42 12.88
CA ILE A 202 -11.04 -10.83 11.83
C ILE A 202 -11.78 -9.75 11.02
N ALA A 203 -11.09 -8.67 10.70
CA ALA A 203 -11.53 -7.64 9.76
C ALA A 203 -10.65 -7.65 8.51
N TRP A 204 -11.25 -7.34 7.36
CA TRP A 204 -10.58 -7.37 6.06
C TRP A 204 -11.33 -6.55 5.03
N ASN A 205 -10.73 -6.31 3.86
CA ASN A 205 -11.37 -5.57 2.77
C ASN A 205 -12.36 -6.48 2.04
N ALA A 206 -13.64 -6.26 2.23
CA ALA A 206 -14.68 -7.03 1.55
C ALA A 206 -15.73 -6.17 0.84
N ALA A 207 -15.56 -4.85 0.81
CA ALA A 207 -16.42 -3.98 0.03
C ALA A 207 -16.31 -4.30 -1.46
N ARG A 208 -17.45 -4.14 -2.16
CA ARG A 208 -17.58 -4.47 -3.58
C ARG A 208 -16.53 -3.74 -4.42
N GLY A 209 -15.96 -4.43 -5.39
CA GLY A 209 -15.00 -3.88 -6.33
C GLY A 209 -13.57 -3.90 -5.81
N THR A 210 -12.89 -2.78 -5.89
CA THR A 210 -11.44 -2.67 -5.64
C THR A 210 -10.98 -3.22 -4.28
N PRO A 211 -11.65 -2.93 -3.15
CA PRO A 211 -11.19 -3.48 -1.87
C PRO A 211 -11.17 -5.00 -1.83
N LEU A 212 -12.27 -5.63 -2.24
CA LEU A 212 -12.36 -7.09 -2.24
C LEU A 212 -11.47 -7.73 -3.30
N GLY A 213 -11.33 -7.10 -4.45
CA GLY A 213 -10.43 -7.58 -5.51
C GLY A 213 -8.98 -7.68 -5.02
N HIS A 214 -8.50 -6.69 -4.28
CA HIS A 214 -7.17 -6.74 -3.65
C HIS A 214 -7.06 -7.90 -2.66
N THR A 215 -8.05 -8.06 -1.78
CA THR A 215 -8.06 -9.18 -0.83
C THR A 215 -7.96 -10.52 -1.54
N PHE A 216 -8.75 -10.72 -2.59
CA PHE A 216 -8.74 -11.96 -3.35
C PHE A 216 -7.36 -12.23 -3.97
N MET A 217 -6.78 -11.25 -4.65
CA MET A 217 -5.47 -11.39 -5.29
C MET A 217 -4.37 -11.73 -4.28
N PHE A 218 -4.36 -11.07 -3.15
CA PHE A 218 -3.34 -11.26 -2.12
C PHE A 218 -3.46 -12.63 -1.45
N VAL A 219 -4.66 -13.03 -1.10
CA VAL A 219 -4.92 -14.35 -0.50
C VAL A 219 -4.60 -15.45 -1.51
N MET A 220 -5.00 -15.31 -2.77
CA MET A 220 -4.68 -16.28 -3.81
C MET A 220 -3.16 -16.43 -4.00
N GLY A 221 -2.42 -15.34 -3.97
CA GLY A 221 -0.96 -15.36 -3.97
C GLY A 221 -0.40 -16.22 -2.84
N ALA A 222 -0.94 -16.08 -1.64
CA ALA A 222 -0.54 -16.85 -0.47
C ALA A 222 -1.00 -18.33 -0.54
N MET A 223 -1.99 -18.66 -1.38
CA MET A 223 -2.33 -20.04 -1.71
C MET A 223 -1.30 -20.70 -2.64
N GLY A 224 -0.38 -19.93 -3.21
CA GLY A 224 0.73 -20.43 -4.02
C GLY A 224 0.70 -20.05 -5.48
N ARG A 225 -0.28 -19.26 -5.93
CA ARG A 225 -0.42 -18.88 -7.33
C ARG A 225 -0.98 -17.48 -7.52
N PRO A 226 -0.40 -16.65 -8.41
CA PRO A 226 -1.02 -15.39 -8.81
C PRO A 226 -2.27 -15.63 -9.67
N PHE A 227 -3.14 -14.64 -9.75
CA PHE A 227 -4.37 -14.74 -10.54
C PHE A 227 -4.15 -14.71 -12.05
N LEU A 228 -2.98 -14.24 -12.51
CA LEU A 228 -2.51 -14.40 -13.89
C LEU A 228 -1.51 -15.54 -13.96
N ASN A 229 -1.39 -16.17 -15.13
CA ASN A 229 -0.48 -17.29 -15.38
C ASN A 229 0.97 -16.83 -15.54
N LEU A 230 1.48 -16.00 -14.64
CA LEU A 230 2.82 -15.42 -14.75
C LEU A 230 3.90 -16.49 -14.91
N ALA A 231 4.94 -16.19 -15.68
CA ALA A 231 6.11 -17.03 -15.79
C ALA A 231 6.80 -17.15 -14.42
N LYS A 232 7.36 -18.33 -14.13
CA LYS A 232 8.14 -18.53 -12.91
C LYS A 232 9.56 -18.02 -13.08
N ILE A 233 10.09 -17.44 -11.98
CA ILE A 233 11.52 -17.15 -11.83
C ILE A 233 11.93 -17.76 -10.49
N ASP A 234 12.74 -18.80 -10.51
CA ASP A 234 13.10 -19.59 -9.33
C ASP A 234 11.83 -20.03 -8.56
N ASP A 235 11.70 -19.65 -7.31
CA ASP A 235 10.53 -19.97 -6.48
C ASP A 235 9.43 -18.89 -6.53
N ASP A 236 9.60 -17.85 -7.34
CA ASP A 236 8.69 -16.72 -7.45
C ASP A 236 8.13 -16.57 -8.88
N TYR A 237 7.50 -15.43 -9.18
CA TYR A 237 6.83 -15.15 -10.45
C TYR A 237 7.32 -13.84 -11.06
N ASP A 238 7.40 -13.82 -12.38
CA ASP A 238 7.84 -12.65 -13.14
C ASP A 238 6.68 -11.69 -13.39
N ALA A 239 6.60 -10.65 -12.58
CA ALA A 239 5.57 -9.61 -12.71
C ALA A 239 5.94 -8.51 -13.72
N GLU A 240 7.20 -8.45 -14.18
CA GLU A 240 7.69 -7.39 -15.06
C GLU A 240 7.70 -7.79 -16.54
N TRP A 241 8.14 -9.01 -16.85
CA TRP A 241 8.40 -9.44 -18.23
C TRP A 241 7.46 -10.52 -18.77
N SER A 242 6.51 -10.99 -17.97
CA SER A 242 5.51 -11.94 -18.45
C SER A 242 4.72 -11.35 -19.63
N THR A 243 4.49 -12.15 -20.66
CA THR A 243 3.79 -11.75 -21.89
C THR A 243 2.95 -12.91 -22.43
N GLY A 244 2.06 -12.61 -23.36
CA GLY A 244 1.26 -13.62 -24.06
C GLY A 244 0.43 -14.47 -23.10
N GLU A 245 0.50 -15.78 -23.24
CA GLU A 245 -0.23 -16.73 -22.38
C GLU A 245 0.11 -16.63 -20.89
N ASN A 246 1.25 -16.04 -20.55
CA ASN A 246 1.62 -15.77 -19.17
C ASN A 246 0.86 -14.58 -18.56
N LEU A 247 0.03 -13.90 -19.32
CA LEU A 247 -0.91 -12.88 -18.85
C LEU A 247 -2.36 -13.36 -18.84
N ARG A 248 -2.61 -14.64 -19.14
CA ARG A 248 -3.95 -15.22 -19.08
C ARG A 248 -4.40 -15.36 -17.62
N PRO A 249 -5.63 -14.92 -17.27
CA PRO A 249 -6.21 -15.18 -15.94
C PRO A 249 -6.36 -16.67 -15.67
N VAL A 250 -6.20 -17.07 -14.41
CA VAL A 250 -6.34 -18.45 -13.93
C VAL A 250 -7.28 -18.53 -12.73
N LEU A 251 -8.42 -17.87 -12.85
CA LEU A 251 -9.41 -17.70 -11.77
C LEU A 251 -10.30 -18.92 -11.56
N GLN A 252 -10.10 -20.01 -12.28
CA GLN A 252 -10.73 -21.31 -12.07
C GLN A 252 -9.72 -22.37 -11.61
N SER A 253 -8.54 -21.93 -11.13
CA SER A 253 -7.53 -22.81 -10.55
C SER A 253 -7.95 -23.31 -9.15
N GLU A 254 -7.30 -24.34 -8.65
CA GLU A 254 -7.51 -24.86 -7.29
C GLU A 254 -7.25 -23.77 -6.24
N GLU A 255 -6.23 -22.95 -6.45
CA GLU A 255 -5.86 -21.84 -5.56
C GLU A 255 -6.94 -20.76 -5.53
N ALA A 256 -7.58 -20.47 -6.67
CA ALA A 256 -8.69 -19.52 -6.74
C ALA A 256 -9.92 -20.07 -5.98
N PHE A 257 -10.26 -21.35 -6.15
CA PHE A 257 -11.32 -22.00 -5.39
C PHE A 257 -11.04 -21.98 -3.90
N ALA A 258 -9.83 -22.35 -3.48
CA ALA A 258 -9.43 -22.32 -2.08
C ALA A 258 -9.54 -20.92 -1.49
N THR A 259 -9.18 -19.89 -2.24
CA THR A 259 -9.30 -18.48 -1.85
C THR A 259 -10.75 -18.09 -1.64
N ALA A 260 -11.63 -18.39 -2.60
CA ALA A 260 -13.06 -18.07 -2.52
C ALA A 260 -13.71 -18.76 -1.31
N GLU A 261 -13.41 -20.04 -1.09
CA GLU A 261 -13.92 -20.80 0.06
C GLU A 261 -13.44 -20.22 1.39
N TYR A 262 -12.16 -19.86 1.48
CA TYR A 262 -11.61 -19.23 2.68
C TYR A 262 -12.32 -17.90 2.99
N LEU A 263 -12.51 -17.04 2.02
CA LEU A 263 -13.20 -15.76 2.22
C LEU A 263 -14.66 -15.96 2.65
N ARG A 264 -15.33 -16.96 2.09
CA ARG A 264 -16.69 -17.31 2.51
C ARG A 264 -16.73 -17.78 3.96
N GLU A 265 -15.78 -18.62 4.38
CA GLU A 265 -15.69 -19.09 5.77
C GLU A 265 -15.38 -17.95 6.75
N LEU A 266 -14.58 -16.96 6.34
CA LEU A 266 -14.27 -15.80 7.18
C LEU A 266 -15.49 -14.96 7.53
N LEU A 267 -16.56 -15.00 6.73
CA LEU A 267 -17.78 -14.21 7.00
C LEU A 267 -18.35 -14.48 8.38
N ASP A 268 -18.30 -15.72 8.85
CA ASP A 268 -18.85 -16.11 10.16
C ASP A 268 -18.12 -15.47 11.34
N PHE A 269 -16.89 -15.00 11.13
CA PHE A 269 -16.03 -14.41 12.16
C PHE A 269 -15.69 -12.94 11.89
N SER A 270 -16.42 -12.34 10.97
CA SER A 270 -16.21 -10.96 10.52
C SER A 270 -17.25 -10.01 11.12
N PRO A 271 -17.00 -8.71 11.12
CA PRO A 271 -18.02 -7.71 11.46
C PRO A 271 -19.26 -7.85 10.59
N VAL A 272 -20.44 -7.53 11.15
CA VAL A 272 -21.71 -7.59 10.38
C VAL A 272 -21.70 -6.71 9.14
N SER A 273 -20.92 -5.62 9.16
CA SER A 273 -20.74 -4.67 8.05
C SER A 273 -19.63 -5.06 7.07
N ILE A 274 -19.11 -6.29 7.16
CA ILE A 274 -17.90 -6.68 6.41
C ILE A 274 -18.02 -6.43 4.90
N LEU A 275 -19.18 -6.65 4.29
CA LEU A 275 -19.37 -6.49 2.85
C LEU A 275 -19.39 -5.04 2.37
N SER A 276 -19.32 -4.07 3.29
CA SER A 276 -19.11 -2.65 2.99
C SER A 276 -17.80 -2.10 3.59
N MET A 277 -16.95 -2.99 4.12
CA MET A 277 -15.70 -2.60 4.78
C MET A 277 -14.56 -2.48 3.77
N SER A 278 -13.83 -1.37 3.85
CA SER A 278 -12.68 -1.08 3.00
C SER A 278 -11.44 -0.71 3.81
N TRP A 279 -10.42 -0.17 3.16
CA TRP A 279 -9.06 0.04 3.68
C TRP A 279 -8.98 0.60 5.09
N TYR A 280 -9.66 1.72 5.33
CA TYR A 280 -9.60 2.42 6.60
C TYR A 280 -10.43 1.72 7.69
N GLU A 281 -11.64 1.29 7.34
CA GLU A 281 -12.59 0.72 8.30
C GLU A 281 -12.06 -0.58 8.92
N ARG A 282 -11.36 -1.41 8.16
CA ARG A 282 -10.74 -2.64 8.69
C ARG A 282 -9.65 -2.33 9.72
N ALA A 283 -8.80 -1.35 9.43
CA ALA A 283 -7.73 -0.92 10.33
C ALA A 283 -8.31 -0.27 11.58
N ARG A 284 -9.37 0.52 11.43
CA ARG A 284 -10.08 1.14 12.53
C ARG A 284 -10.76 0.12 13.44
N ALA A 285 -11.43 -0.87 12.87
CA ALA A 285 -12.05 -1.95 13.65
C ALA A 285 -11.01 -2.66 14.53
N TYR A 286 -9.83 -2.93 13.99
CA TYR A 286 -8.72 -3.50 14.74
C TYR A 286 -8.19 -2.54 15.81
N ALA A 287 -7.95 -1.28 15.45
CA ALA A 287 -7.45 -0.27 16.37
C ALA A 287 -8.41 0.02 17.53
N ASP A 288 -9.72 -0.07 17.31
CA ASP A 288 -10.75 0.16 18.31
C ASP A 288 -11.06 -1.09 19.17
N GLY A 289 -10.38 -2.21 18.92
CA GLY A 289 -10.61 -3.47 19.64
C GLY A 289 -11.84 -4.24 19.18
N GLU A 290 -12.47 -3.83 18.09
CA GLU A 290 -13.66 -4.47 17.52
C GLU A 290 -13.33 -5.71 16.67
N ALA A 291 -12.04 -5.93 16.38
CA ALA A 291 -11.54 -7.13 15.71
C ALA A 291 -10.26 -7.62 16.39
N ALA A 292 -10.14 -8.93 16.58
CA ALA A 292 -8.97 -9.56 17.18
C ALA A 292 -7.79 -9.68 16.21
N MET A 293 -8.09 -9.75 14.92
CA MET A 293 -7.13 -9.77 13.82
C MET A 293 -7.62 -8.86 12.70
N ALA A 294 -6.70 -8.39 11.87
CA ALA A 294 -7.04 -7.72 10.63
C ALA A 294 -5.98 -7.95 9.57
N TYR A 295 -6.39 -8.17 8.34
CA TYR A 295 -5.52 -7.89 7.21
C TYR A 295 -5.39 -6.37 7.09
N CYS A 296 -4.18 -5.86 7.18
CA CYS A 296 -3.95 -4.43 7.23
C CYS A 296 -2.63 -4.05 6.54
N ALA A 297 -2.68 -3.01 5.71
CA ALA A 297 -1.47 -2.40 5.19
C ALA A 297 -0.73 -1.65 6.32
N THR A 298 0.58 -1.80 6.39
CA THR A 298 1.40 -1.15 7.42
C THR A 298 1.31 0.37 7.39
N LEU A 299 0.91 0.94 6.25
CA LEU A 299 0.59 2.36 6.10
C LEU A 299 -0.41 2.85 7.16
N LEU A 300 -1.34 2.00 7.58
CA LEU A 300 -2.38 2.33 8.55
C LEU A 300 -2.02 1.91 9.99
N ALA A 301 -0.87 1.29 10.20
CA ALA A 301 -0.42 0.90 11.54
C ALA A 301 -0.34 2.05 12.56
N PRO A 302 -0.10 3.31 12.16
CA PRO A 302 -0.17 4.43 13.12
C PRO A 302 -1.47 4.53 13.91
N LEU A 303 -2.58 4.05 13.38
CA LEU A 303 -3.89 4.06 14.07
C LEU A 303 -3.87 3.32 15.41
N PHE A 304 -2.99 2.35 15.57
CA PHE A 304 -2.87 1.56 16.82
C PHE A 304 -1.43 1.52 17.36
N GLU A 305 -0.41 1.64 16.53
CA GLU A 305 1.00 1.63 17.00
C GLU A 305 1.43 2.97 17.63
N LEU A 306 0.80 4.07 17.24
CA LEU A 306 1.07 5.41 17.78
C LEU A 306 -0.08 5.96 18.63
N ASN A 307 -1.14 5.20 18.82
CA ASN A 307 -2.30 5.58 19.62
C ASN A 307 -2.36 4.76 20.93
N LYS A 308 -1.92 5.36 22.02
CA LYS A 308 -1.89 4.70 23.33
C LYS A 308 -3.28 4.35 23.89
N ASP A 309 -4.33 4.95 23.35
CA ASP A 309 -5.71 4.65 23.74
C ASP A 309 -6.28 3.43 22.99
N SER A 310 -5.57 2.95 21.95
CA SER A 310 -6.00 1.75 21.24
C SER A 310 -5.76 0.50 22.07
N PRO A 311 -6.76 -0.40 22.17
CA PRO A 311 -6.56 -1.72 22.79
C PRO A 311 -5.47 -2.55 22.12
N ALA A 312 -5.16 -2.27 20.86
CA ALA A 312 -4.12 -2.98 20.09
C ALA A 312 -2.72 -2.40 20.29
N TYR A 313 -2.59 -1.27 20.98
CA TYR A 313 -1.30 -0.61 21.21
C TYR A 313 -0.34 -1.52 22.00
N GLY A 314 0.84 -1.75 21.44
CA GLY A 314 1.90 -2.53 22.10
C GLY A 314 1.67 -4.04 22.18
N VAL A 315 0.56 -4.53 21.63
CA VAL A 315 0.17 -5.96 21.70
C VAL A 315 -0.15 -6.56 20.33
N THR A 316 0.31 -5.91 19.26
CA THR A 316 0.11 -6.38 17.89
C THR A 316 1.31 -7.20 17.42
N ASP A 317 1.06 -8.41 16.92
CA ASP A 317 2.00 -9.15 16.08
C ASP A 317 1.69 -8.88 14.61
N PHE A 318 2.74 -8.60 13.84
CA PHE A 318 2.68 -8.36 12.40
C PHE A 318 3.21 -9.59 11.67
N LEU A 319 2.32 -10.31 11.01
CA LEU A 319 2.64 -11.59 10.37
C LEU A 319 2.49 -11.47 8.85
N PRO A 320 3.26 -12.26 8.07
CA PRO A 320 2.98 -12.42 6.64
C PRO A 320 1.55 -12.90 6.42
N HIS A 321 1.06 -12.81 5.20
CA HIS A 321 -0.19 -13.45 4.84
C HIS A 321 -0.15 -14.94 5.19
N PRO A 322 -1.19 -15.47 5.87
CA PRO A 322 -1.32 -16.90 6.07
C PRO A 322 -1.34 -17.63 4.73
N TYR A 323 -0.63 -18.73 4.65
CA TYR A 323 -0.48 -19.48 3.41
C TYR A 323 -1.28 -20.78 3.40
N GLY A 324 -1.67 -21.19 2.20
CA GLY A 324 -2.34 -22.48 1.95
C GLY A 324 -1.35 -23.63 1.75
N PRO A 325 -1.84 -24.88 1.56
CA PRO A 325 -0.98 -26.06 1.45
C PRO A 325 0.08 -25.99 0.34
N GLY A 326 -0.20 -25.31 -0.77
CA GLY A 326 0.73 -25.14 -1.88
C GLY A 326 1.50 -23.83 -1.85
N GLY A 327 1.30 -23.02 -0.81
CA GLY A 327 1.87 -21.69 -0.70
C GLY A 327 3.03 -21.59 0.26
N LYS A 328 3.51 -20.37 0.42
CA LYS A 328 4.56 -19.98 1.36
C LYS A 328 4.20 -18.62 1.98
N PRO A 329 4.82 -18.24 3.10
CA PRO A 329 4.61 -16.91 3.66
C PRO A 329 5.00 -15.82 2.65
N ILE A 330 4.08 -14.91 2.38
CA ILE A 330 4.31 -13.73 1.55
C ILE A 330 3.70 -12.50 2.20
N ALA A 331 4.24 -11.34 1.89
CA ALA A 331 3.67 -10.05 2.24
C ALA A 331 3.53 -9.22 0.96
N PRO A 332 2.31 -9.12 0.40
CA PRO A 332 2.08 -8.34 -0.81
C PRO A 332 2.38 -6.86 -0.58
N VAL A 333 3.20 -6.28 -1.45
CA VAL A 333 3.69 -4.91 -1.29
C VAL A 333 2.78 -3.92 -2.02
N GLY A 334 2.46 -2.85 -1.31
CA GLY A 334 1.86 -1.65 -1.85
C GLY A 334 2.67 -0.42 -1.45
N GLY A 335 2.07 0.74 -1.64
CA GLY A 335 2.67 2.03 -1.33
C GLY A 335 2.75 2.92 -2.53
N TYR A 336 3.34 4.10 -2.32
CA TYR A 336 3.48 5.13 -3.34
C TYR A 336 4.94 5.37 -3.69
N ALA A 337 5.17 5.65 -4.95
CA ALA A 337 6.41 6.23 -5.43
C ALA A 337 6.15 7.63 -5.99
N LEU A 338 7.15 8.47 -5.97
CA LEU A 338 7.10 9.81 -6.57
C LEU A 338 7.62 9.75 -7.99
N ALA A 339 6.89 10.36 -8.90
CA ALA A 339 7.19 10.38 -10.33
C ALA A 339 7.05 11.77 -10.92
N ILE A 340 7.60 11.95 -12.11
CA ILE A 340 7.55 13.20 -12.87
C ILE A 340 6.62 12.97 -14.06
N PRO A 341 5.57 13.80 -14.25
CA PRO A 341 4.70 13.70 -15.42
C PRO A 341 5.47 13.96 -16.72
N SER A 342 5.15 13.20 -17.79
CA SER A 342 5.81 13.38 -19.10
C SER A 342 5.55 14.74 -19.73
N ASN A 343 4.40 15.36 -19.46
CA ASN A 343 4.03 16.67 -19.98
C ASN A 343 4.48 17.86 -19.13
N ILE A 344 5.46 17.65 -18.26
CA ILE A 344 6.14 18.74 -17.52
C ILE A 344 6.87 19.65 -18.49
N GLU A 345 7.01 20.93 -18.16
CA GLU A 345 7.85 21.84 -18.93
C GLU A 345 9.33 21.39 -18.83
N PRO A 346 10.02 21.21 -19.97
CA PRO A 346 11.38 20.66 -19.97
C PRO A 346 12.39 21.42 -19.10
N ASN A 347 12.23 22.74 -19.00
CA ASN A 347 13.12 23.60 -18.21
C ASN A 347 12.95 23.43 -16.70
N ARG A 348 11.92 22.73 -16.24
CA ARG A 348 11.67 22.45 -14.83
C ARG A 348 12.28 21.11 -14.35
N VAL A 349 12.59 20.21 -15.27
CA VAL A 349 12.99 18.82 -14.95
C VAL A 349 14.17 18.75 -14.01
N GLY A 350 15.22 19.54 -14.24
CA GLY A 350 16.43 19.50 -13.39
C GLY A 350 16.15 19.87 -11.94
N ALA A 351 15.43 20.96 -11.72
CA ALA A 351 15.06 21.39 -10.36
C ALA A 351 14.06 20.42 -9.70
N VAL A 352 13.10 19.92 -10.46
CA VAL A 352 12.11 18.95 -9.96
C VAL A 352 12.79 17.65 -9.58
N TRP A 353 13.78 17.19 -10.33
CA TRP A 353 14.56 16.00 -9.98
C TRP A 353 15.30 16.19 -8.64
N GLU A 354 15.93 17.35 -8.43
CA GLU A 354 16.57 17.66 -7.14
C GLU A 354 15.57 17.62 -5.98
N ALA A 355 14.38 18.18 -6.17
CA ALA A 355 13.31 18.11 -5.18
C ALA A 355 12.86 16.66 -4.91
N LEU A 356 12.66 15.87 -5.95
CA LEU A 356 12.24 14.47 -5.83
C LEU A 356 13.29 13.64 -5.08
N ARG A 357 14.55 13.80 -5.40
CA ARG A 357 15.65 13.15 -4.66
C ARG A 357 15.64 13.51 -3.18
N SER A 358 15.46 14.79 -2.87
CA SER A 358 15.40 15.28 -1.50
C SER A 358 14.20 14.70 -0.75
N LEU A 359 13.02 14.68 -1.37
CA LEU A 359 11.78 14.17 -0.77
C LEU A 359 11.80 12.65 -0.54
N THR A 360 12.70 11.93 -1.19
CA THR A 360 12.88 10.47 -1.06
C THR A 360 14.22 10.09 -0.42
N SER A 361 15.01 11.06 0.04
CA SER A 361 16.30 10.81 0.68
C SER A 361 16.16 10.09 2.01
N PRO A 362 17.17 9.34 2.48
CA PRO A 362 17.12 8.67 3.78
C PRO A 362 16.81 9.62 4.93
N GLU A 363 17.42 10.78 4.94
CA GLU A 363 17.23 11.79 5.99
C GLU A 363 15.78 12.28 6.03
N THR A 364 15.21 12.52 4.86
CA THR A 364 13.83 12.98 4.74
C THR A 364 12.82 11.88 5.10
N ILE A 365 13.05 10.66 4.67
CA ILE A 365 12.20 9.49 5.05
C ILE A 365 12.21 9.31 6.58
N LYS A 366 13.37 9.45 7.21
CA LYS A 366 13.47 9.41 8.69
C LYS A 366 12.57 10.50 9.32
N LEU A 367 12.55 11.70 8.78
CA LEU A 367 11.69 12.78 9.27
C LEU A 367 10.20 12.43 9.12
N TYR A 368 9.80 11.76 8.04
CA TYR A 368 8.41 11.30 7.90
C TYR A 368 8.03 10.34 9.02
N ILE A 369 8.94 9.42 9.39
CA ILE A 369 8.70 8.48 10.47
C ILE A 369 8.66 9.17 11.82
N GLU A 370 9.50 10.13 12.07
CA GLU A 370 9.48 10.95 13.29
C GLU A 370 8.21 11.80 13.38
N ASN A 371 7.48 11.98 12.28
CA ASN A 371 6.26 12.77 12.19
C ASN A 371 4.99 11.95 11.84
N GLY A 372 4.99 10.66 12.15
CA GLY A 372 3.78 9.84 12.16
C GLY A 372 3.65 8.80 11.07
N SER A 373 4.59 8.69 10.13
CA SER A 373 4.67 7.57 9.18
C SER A 373 5.38 6.38 9.82
N LEU A 374 4.93 5.16 9.54
CA LEU A 374 5.60 3.94 10.02
C LEU A 374 6.11 3.07 8.85
N VAL A 375 6.25 3.65 7.68
CA VAL A 375 6.71 2.96 6.48
C VAL A 375 7.93 3.63 5.88
N THR A 376 8.88 2.84 5.42
CA THR A 376 10.08 3.31 4.72
C THR A 376 10.46 2.33 3.62
N PRO A 377 10.88 2.82 2.44
CA PRO A 377 11.40 1.96 1.39
C PRO A 377 12.92 1.77 1.48
N ARG A 378 13.59 2.31 2.51
CA ARG A 378 15.06 2.32 2.59
C ARG A 378 15.61 1.53 3.77
N PHE A 379 16.57 0.67 3.50
CA PHE A 379 17.27 -0.12 4.52
C PHE A 379 18.02 0.75 5.54
N SER A 380 18.69 1.82 5.09
CA SER A 380 19.41 2.74 5.98
C SER A 380 18.49 3.39 7.01
N VAL A 381 17.21 3.60 6.67
CA VAL A 381 16.21 4.17 7.57
C VAL A 381 15.64 3.09 8.48
N SER A 382 15.27 1.93 7.95
CA SER A 382 14.71 0.85 8.77
C SER A 382 15.75 0.24 9.73
N MET A 383 17.03 0.42 9.48
CA MET A 383 18.12 0.02 10.39
C MET A 383 18.45 1.06 11.46
N ASP A 384 17.99 2.30 11.30
CA ASP A 384 18.31 3.37 12.24
C ASP A 384 17.73 3.08 13.62
N PRO A 385 18.54 3.08 14.69
CA PRO A 385 18.07 2.76 16.05
C PRO A 385 16.97 3.70 16.55
N ASP A 386 16.99 4.98 16.17
CA ASP A 386 15.97 5.94 16.57
C ASP A 386 14.62 5.64 15.91
N VAL A 387 14.65 5.19 14.67
CA VAL A 387 13.47 4.76 13.91
C VAL A 387 12.90 3.46 14.48
N ARG A 388 13.74 2.48 14.76
CA ARG A 388 13.32 1.18 15.30
C ARG A 388 12.64 1.27 16.67
N ARG A 389 12.98 2.27 17.46
CA ARG A 389 12.36 2.48 18.78
C ARG A 389 10.89 2.97 18.69
N ILE A 390 10.47 3.48 17.55
CA ILE A 390 9.13 4.06 17.39
C ILE A 390 8.07 2.95 17.32
N SER A 391 8.30 1.91 16.55
CA SER A 391 7.41 0.74 16.45
C SER A 391 8.17 -0.49 15.95
N PRO A 392 7.84 -1.69 16.45
CA PRO A 392 8.44 -2.93 15.97
C PRO A 392 8.10 -3.24 14.52
N VAL A 393 7.04 -2.66 13.94
CA VAL A 393 6.64 -2.92 12.55
C VAL A 393 7.75 -2.59 11.57
N ILE A 394 8.56 -1.56 11.84
CA ILE A 394 9.63 -1.11 10.95
C ILE A 394 10.71 -2.18 10.83
N SER A 395 11.15 -2.76 11.96
CA SER A 395 12.12 -3.86 11.97
C SER A 395 11.56 -5.13 11.32
N ILE A 396 10.30 -5.42 11.53
CA ILE A 396 9.63 -6.58 10.97
C ILE A 396 9.59 -6.49 9.44
N VAL A 397 9.21 -5.34 8.90
CA VAL A 397 9.19 -5.12 7.44
C VAL A 397 10.61 -5.17 6.85
N ASP A 398 11.61 -4.60 7.53
CA ASP A 398 13.02 -4.72 7.14
C ASP A 398 13.44 -6.19 7.03
N GLY A 399 13.12 -7.00 8.02
CA GLY A 399 13.40 -8.44 8.00
C GLY A 399 12.70 -9.16 6.85
N MET A 400 11.46 -8.84 6.57
CA MET A 400 10.71 -9.40 5.44
C MET A 400 11.32 -9.00 4.09
N ALA A 401 11.78 -7.76 3.96
CA ALA A 401 12.45 -7.28 2.75
C ALA A 401 13.75 -8.07 2.49
N ARG A 402 14.52 -8.37 3.53
CA ARG A 402 15.79 -9.12 3.42
C ARG A 402 15.59 -10.60 3.17
N SER A 403 14.51 -11.18 3.68
CA SER A 403 14.23 -12.63 3.58
C SER A 403 13.44 -13.02 2.33
N GLY A 404 13.07 -12.07 1.46
CA GLY A 404 12.31 -12.36 0.25
C GLY A 404 10.83 -12.61 0.48
N VAL A 405 10.29 -12.23 1.64
CA VAL A 405 8.86 -12.37 1.96
C VAL A 405 8.02 -11.30 1.27
N LEU A 406 8.58 -10.10 1.05
CA LEU A 406 7.91 -9.04 0.33
C LEU A 406 7.79 -9.40 -1.16
N GLN A 407 6.58 -9.35 -1.70
CA GLN A 407 6.30 -9.73 -3.09
C GLN A 407 5.32 -8.74 -3.74
N TYR A 408 5.51 -8.42 -5.02
CA TYR A 408 4.56 -7.60 -5.77
C TYR A 408 3.84 -8.37 -6.88
N TRP A 409 4.27 -9.60 -7.18
CA TRP A 409 3.63 -10.44 -8.20
C TRP A 409 2.17 -10.86 -7.89
N PRO A 410 1.68 -10.91 -6.62
CA PRO A 410 0.26 -11.17 -6.39
C PRO A 410 -0.66 -10.14 -7.04
N ARG A 411 -0.19 -8.91 -7.17
CA ARG A 411 -0.86 -7.81 -7.86
C ARG A 411 0.14 -7.22 -8.87
N PRO A 412 0.36 -7.90 -10.00
CA PRO A 412 1.35 -7.46 -10.97
C PRO A 412 0.94 -6.12 -11.60
N PRO A 413 1.89 -5.21 -11.87
CA PRO A 413 1.60 -3.89 -12.41
C PRO A 413 1.35 -3.93 -13.93
N VAL A 414 0.47 -4.83 -14.37
CA VAL A 414 0.01 -4.86 -15.76
C VAL A 414 -0.89 -3.67 -16.05
N PRO A 415 -0.94 -3.16 -17.29
CA PRO A 415 -1.74 -1.97 -17.61
C PRO A 415 -3.22 -2.08 -17.26
N GLU A 416 -3.78 -3.28 -17.29
CA GLU A 416 -5.20 -3.56 -17.04
C GLU A 416 -5.52 -3.83 -15.57
N ILE A 417 -4.56 -3.68 -14.66
CA ILE A 417 -4.70 -4.15 -13.27
C ILE A 417 -5.92 -3.54 -12.55
N THR A 418 -6.21 -2.27 -12.76
CA THR A 418 -7.34 -1.60 -12.10
C THR A 418 -8.67 -2.25 -12.49
N ASP A 419 -8.85 -2.54 -13.77
CA ASP A 419 -10.06 -3.20 -14.28
C ASP A 419 -10.14 -4.65 -13.83
N LEU A 420 -9.02 -5.36 -13.79
CA LEU A 420 -8.96 -6.75 -13.32
C LEU A 420 -9.33 -6.86 -11.83
N ILE A 421 -8.84 -5.94 -11.01
CA ILE A 421 -9.18 -5.87 -9.59
C ILE A 421 -10.70 -5.65 -9.42
N GLU A 422 -11.27 -4.73 -10.18
CA GLU A 422 -12.70 -4.42 -10.16
C GLU A 422 -13.56 -5.61 -10.58
N ILE A 423 -13.18 -6.32 -11.64
CA ILE A 423 -13.87 -7.52 -12.11
C ILE A 423 -13.92 -8.57 -11.01
N ILE A 424 -12.78 -8.89 -10.42
CA ILE A 424 -12.67 -9.89 -9.36
C ILE A 424 -13.49 -9.47 -8.15
N GLY A 425 -13.33 -8.23 -7.71
CA GLY A 425 -14.04 -7.71 -6.53
C GLY A 425 -15.55 -7.66 -6.69
N THR A 426 -16.04 -7.49 -7.91
CA THR A 426 -17.47 -7.51 -8.22
C THR A 426 -18.04 -8.93 -8.15
N GLU A 427 -17.40 -9.87 -8.83
CA GLU A 427 -17.90 -11.24 -8.91
C GLU A 427 -17.78 -11.98 -7.57
N ILE A 428 -16.69 -11.80 -6.86
CA ILE A 428 -16.51 -12.42 -5.53
C ILE A 428 -17.46 -11.78 -4.51
N HIS A 429 -17.77 -10.50 -4.61
CA HIS A 429 -18.74 -9.87 -3.74
C HIS A 429 -20.14 -10.48 -3.92
N ASP A 430 -20.54 -10.74 -5.17
CA ASP A 430 -21.82 -11.42 -5.45
C ASP A 430 -21.86 -12.82 -4.82
N MET A 431 -20.75 -13.54 -4.83
CA MET A 431 -20.63 -14.84 -4.16
C MET A 431 -20.77 -14.71 -2.65
N LEU A 432 -20.10 -13.73 -2.03
CA LEU A 432 -20.15 -13.50 -0.59
C LEU A 432 -21.55 -13.09 -0.12
N GLN A 433 -22.31 -12.37 -0.96
CA GLN A 433 -23.72 -12.05 -0.70
C GLN A 433 -24.67 -13.24 -0.87
N GLY A 434 -24.19 -14.34 -1.42
CA GLY A 434 -25.02 -15.51 -1.74
C GLY A 434 -25.80 -15.39 -3.05
N ALA A 435 -25.54 -14.38 -3.89
CA ALA A 435 -26.17 -14.20 -5.19
C ALA A 435 -25.63 -15.17 -6.26
N LYS A 436 -24.42 -15.67 -6.07
CA LYS A 436 -23.76 -16.64 -6.95
C LYS A 436 -23.08 -17.73 -6.15
N SER A 437 -22.99 -18.93 -6.73
CA SER A 437 -22.12 -19.98 -6.19
C SER A 437 -20.66 -19.61 -6.38
N VAL A 438 -19.78 -20.26 -5.66
CA VAL A 438 -18.31 -20.11 -5.85
C VAL A 438 -17.92 -20.40 -7.30
N SER A 439 -18.39 -21.51 -7.85
CA SER A 439 -18.09 -21.89 -9.24
C SER A 439 -18.56 -20.85 -10.25
N ALA A 440 -19.78 -20.34 -10.09
CA ALA A 440 -20.34 -19.33 -10.99
C ALA A 440 -19.57 -18.01 -10.91
N ALA A 441 -19.24 -17.55 -9.71
CA ALA A 441 -18.49 -16.31 -9.52
C ALA A 441 -17.10 -16.39 -10.14
N LEU A 442 -16.38 -17.50 -9.94
CA LEU A 442 -15.04 -17.69 -10.51
C LEU A 442 -15.09 -17.86 -12.03
N ALA A 443 -16.10 -18.54 -12.58
CA ALA A 443 -16.30 -18.64 -14.02
C ALA A 443 -16.58 -17.28 -14.65
N ASP A 444 -17.46 -16.48 -14.06
CA ASP A 444 -17.79 -15.14 -14.55
C ASP A 444 -16.57 -14.20 -14.46
N ALA A 445 -15.84 -14.25 -13.36
CA ALA A 445 -14.61 -13.47 -13.20
C ALA A 445 -13.56 -13.89 -14.26
N GLN A 446 -13.37 -15.20 -14.47
CA GLN A 446 -12.46 -15.72 -15.49
C GLN A 446 -12.85 -15.23 -16.88
N ASN A 447 -14.11 -15.37 -17.25
CA ASN A 447 -14.60 -14.97 -18.57
C ASN A 447 -14.45 -13.48 -18.84
N ARG A 448 -14.77 -12.64 -17.86
CA ARG A 448 -14.65 -11.18 -17.97
C ARG A 448 -13.18 -10.75 -18.04
N ALA A 449 -12.33 -11.29 -17.18
CA ALA A 449 -10.91 -10.98 -17.15
C ALA A 449 -10.21 -11.46 -18.44
N ASP A 450 -10.51 -12.68 -18.91
CA ASP A 450 -9.98 -13.21 -20.16
C ASP A 450 -10.40 -12.36 -21.37
N ALA A 451 -11.66 -11.96 -21.44
CA ALA A 451 -12.15 -11.10 -22.52
C ALA A 451 -11.41 -9.74 -22.52
N LEU A 452 -11.17 -9.15 -21.36
CA LEU A 452 -10.41 -7.90 -21.26
C LEU A 452 -8.99 -8.09 -21.81
N MET A 453 -8.27 -9.12 -21.36
CA MET A 453 -6.88 -9.35 -21.76
C MET A 453 -6.76 -9.66 -23.24
N ARG A 454 -7.70 -10.42 -23.82
CA ARG A 454 -7.79 -10.65 -25.27
C ARG A 454 -8.05 -9.35 -26.03
N SER A 455 -8.95 -8.52 -25.55
CA SER A 455 -9.27 -7.22 -26.19
C SER A 455 -8.08 -6.27 -26.23
N ARG A 456 -7.12 -6.47 -25.34
CA ARG A 456 -5.86 -5.70 -25.26
C ARG A 456 -4.74 -6.33 -26.09
N GLY A 457 -4.99 -7.47 -26.74
CA GLY A 457 -4.05 -8.11 -27.64
C GLY A 457 -2.91 -8.87 -26.96
N HIS A 458 -3.11 -9.31 -25.73
CA HIS A 458 -2.04 -10.05 -25.02
C HIS A 458 -1.85 -11.46 -25.57
N TYR A 459 -2.92 -12.11 -26.04
CA TYR A 459 -2.93 -13.44 -26.65
C TYR A 459 -4.12 -13.61 -27.56
#